data_cf6adfe72acdc66dedb441cd3495798e
#
_entry.id   cf6adfe72acdc66dedb441cd3495798e
#
_cell.length_a   1.000
_cell.length_b   1.000
_cell.length_c   1.000
_cell.angle_alpha   90.00
_cell.angle_beta   90.00
_cell.angle_gamma   90.00
#
_symmetry.space_group_name_H-M   'P 1'
#
loop_
_entity.id
_entity.type
_entity.pdbx_description
1 polymer ?
#
loop_
_entity_poly.entity_id
_entity_poly.type
_entity_poly.pdbx_seq_one_letter_code
_entity_poly.pdbx_strand_id
1 'polypeptide(L)'
;NSKLITQNLRIVLKDILNFRRAVRYYAPMPIDEKKVRECLRLATLAPSGFNMQLYELYHITDKALLEKLAKACLGQLTATTAQQMVVFVTRQDKHRQHAKAILEFERGNIQRNSPPERQAKRIKDKEKHYNKLIPFVYSRFFGLLGGFRKLFGVVTSWFRPMMRDLSEGDIRVSVHKS
;
A
#
# COMPACT_ATOMS: atom_id res chain seq x y z
N ASN A 1 -26.79 3.58 -19.23
CA ASN A 1 -26.43 2.96 -17.93
C ASN A 1 -25.16 3.55 -17.27
N SER A 2 -24.09 3.90 -18.02
CA SER A 2 -22.86 4.44 -17.42
C SER A 2 -23.05 5.81 -16.76
N LYS A 3 -23.83 6.71 -17.36
CA LYS A 3 -24.12 8.04 -16.80
C LYS A 3 -24.89 7.98 -15.48
N LEU A 4 -25.85 7.07 -15.36
CA LEU A 4 -26.63 6.84 -14.13
C LEU A 4 -25.76 6.28 -13.01
N ILE A 5 -24.87 5.34 -13.32
CA ILE A 5 -23.91 4.78 -12.34
C ILE A 5 -22.96 5.88 -11.86
N THR A 6 -22.42 6.70 -12.75
CA THR A 6 -21.51 7.80 -12.38
C THR A 6 -22.22 8.86 -11.55
N GLN A 7 -23.49 9.16 -11.82
CA GLN A 7 -24.28 10.12 -11.05
C GLN A 7 -24.59 9.60 -9.65
N ASN A 8 -24.97 8.33 -9.51
CA ASN A 8 -25.23 7.70 -8.22
C ASN A 8 -23.95 7.62 -7.36
N LEU A 9 -22.80 7.26 -7.97
CA LEU A 9 -21.51 7.26 -7.28
C LEU A 9 -21.12 8.65 -6.76
N ARG A 10 -21.38 9.71 -7.52
CA ARG A 10 -21.11 11.10 -7.07
C ARG A 10 -21.96 11.48 -5.87
N ILE A 11 -23.25 11.11 -5.86
CA ILE A 11 -24.15 11.40 -4.74
C ILE A 11 -23.67 10.67 -3.49
N VAL A 12 -23.40 9.36 -3.56
CA VAL A 12 -22.93 8.56 -2.43
C VAL A 12 -21.58 9.08 -1.89
N LEU A 13 -20.63 9.42 -2.75
CA LEU A 13 -19.35 9.97 -2.33
C LEU A 13 -19.50 11.33 -1.64
N LYS A 14 -20.36 12.22 -2.16
CA LYS A 14 -20.66 13.52 -1.56
C LYS A 14 -21.23 13.35 -0.14
N ASP A 15 -22.15 12.42 0.04
CA ASP A 15 -22.80 12.18 1.33
C ASP A 15 -21.81 11.63 2.35
N ILE A 16 -20.94 10.68 1.93
CA ILE A 16 -19.86 10.14 2.77
C ILE A 16 -18.91 11.26 3.20
N LEU A 17 -18.46 12.11 2.27
CA LEU A 17 -17.55 13.22 2.58
C LEU A 17 -18.20 14.26 3.50
N ASN A 18 -19.47 14.56 3.30
CA ASN A 18 -20.23 15.49 4.16
C ASN A 18 -20.48 14.92 5.55
N PHE A 19 -20.66 13.60 5.67
CA PHE A 19 -20.87 12.91 6.94
C PHE A 19 -19.58 12.76 7.74
N ARG A 20 -18.44 12.47 7.07
CA ARG A 20 -17.15 12.21 7.72
C ARG A 20 -16.70 13.38 8.61
N ARG A 21 -16.36 13.09 9.84
CA ARG A 21 -15.79 14.05 10.81
C ARG A 21 -14.53 13.45 11.45
N ALA A 22 -13.65 14.28 11.97
CA ALA A 22 -12.53 13.87 12.80
C ALA A 22 -13.04 13.49 14.19
N VAL A 23 -13.34 12.22 14.40
CA VAL A 23 -13.77 11.70 15.71
C VAL A 23 -12.54 11.49 16.58
N ARG A 24 -12.54 12.07 17.79
CA ARG A 24 -11.42 11.99 18.73
C ARG A 24 -11.75 11.28 20.04
N TYR A 25 -12.99 10.87 20.20
CA TYR A 25 -13.48 10.08 21.33
C TYR A 25 -14.43 9.01 20.80
N TYR A 26 -14.22 7.79 21.21
CA TYR A 26 -15.04 6.66 20.80
C TYR A 26 -15.90 6.16 21.96
N ALA A 27 -17.20 5.99 21.70
CA ALA A 27 -18.11 5.36 22.66
C ALA A 27 -17.71 3.89 22.91
N PRO A 28 -17.93 3.37 24.13
CA PRO A 28 -17.62 1.98 24.48
C PRO A 28 -18.64 0.99 23.89
N MET A 29 -18.80 1.03 22.56
CA MET A 29 -19.71 0.16 21.84
C MET A 29 -18.91 -0.94 21.10
N PRO A 30 -19.44 -2.18 21.07
CA PRO A 30 -18.80 -3.25 20.34
C PRO A 30 -18.80 -2.93 18.83
N ILE A 31 -17.68 -3.20 18.18
CA ILE A 31 -17.54 -3.08 16.74
C ILE A 31 -17.53 -4.49 16.14
N ASP A 32 -18.33 -4.69 15.09
CA ASP A 32 -18.33 -5.95 14.36
C ASP A 32 -16.99 -6.15 13.64
N GLU A 33 -16.23 -7.14 14.09
CA GLU A 33 -14.91 -7.48 13.51
C GLU A 33 -15.02 -7.85 12.02
N LYS A 34 -16.13 -8.44 11.59
CA LYS A 34 -16.33 -8.80 10.18
C LYS A 34 -16.38 -7.55 9.30
N LYS A 35 -17.04 -6.48 9.78
CA LYS A 35 -17.06 -5.19 9.08
C LYS A 35 -15.66 -4.58 8.98
N VAL A 36 -14.88 -4.63 10.06
CA VAL A 36 -13.50 -4.13 10.04
C VAL A 36 -12.66 -4.93 9.05
N ARG A 37 -12.73 -6.25 9.07
CA ARG A 37 -12.00 -7.12 8.12
C ARG A 37 -12.39 -6.84 6.68
N GLU A 38 -13.67 -6.61 6.39
CA GLU A 38 -14.12 -6.25 5.04
C GLU A 38 -13.57 -4.88 4.62
N CYS A 39 -13.58 -3.89 5.50
CA CYS A 39 -12.93 -2.60 5.24
C CYS A 39 -11.43 -2.76 4.92
N LEU A 40 -10.72 -3.59 5.68
CA LEU A 40 -9.31 -3.88 5.43
C LEU A 40 -9.10 -4.59 4.09
N ARG A 41 -9.95 -5.55 3.75
CA ARG A 41 -9.93 -6.21 2.45
C ARG A 41 -10.14 -5.19 1.30
N LEU A 42 -11.08 -4.28 1.44
CA LEU A 42 -11.32 -3.22 0.46
C LEU A 42 -10.12 -2.25 0.37
N ALA A 43 -9.50 -1.92 1.50
CA ALA A 43 -8.31 -1.08 1.53
C ALA A 43 -7.14 -1.69 0.75
N THR A 44 -6.99 -3.02 0.72
CA THR A 44 -5.94 -3.68 -0.08
C THR A 44 -6.14 -3.56 -1.60
N LEU A 45 -7.32 -3.13 -2.05
CA LEU A 45 -7.58 -2.85 -3.48
C LEU A 45 -7.01 -1.50 -3.92
N ALA A 46 -6.55 -0.67 -2.98
CA ALA A 46 -5.91 0.60 -3.29
C ALA A 46 -4.60 0.36 -4.09
N PRO A 47 -4.32 1.20 -5.11
CA PRO A 47 -3.11 1.04 -5.90
C PRO A 47 -1.86 1.30 -5.07
N SER A 48 -0.86 0.45 -5.23
CA SER A 48 0.48 0.62 -4.64
C SER A 48 1.55 0.74 -5.71
N GLY A 49 2.72 1.26 -5.35
CA GLY A 49 3.84 1.39 -6.26
C GLY A 49 4.24 0.02 -6.83
N PHE A 50 4.30 -0.07 -8.16
CA PHE A 50 4.53 -1.33 -8.90
C PHE A 50 3.61 -2.49 -8.49
N ASN A 51 2.49 -2.20 -7.83
CA ASN A 51 1.57 -3.15 -7.20
C ASN A 51 2.24 -4.06 -6.15
N MET A 52 3.30 -3.55 -5.51
CA MET A 52 4.12 -4.35 -4.60
C MET A 52 3.44 -4.64 -3.26
N GLN A 53 2.50 -3.80 -2.81
CA GLN A 53 1.75 -3.96 -1.55
C GLN A 53 2.65 -4.36 -0.37
N LEU A 54 3.76 -3.62 -0.18
CA LEU A 54 4.78 -3.91 0.84
C LEU A 54 4.34 -3.47 2.23
N TYR A 55 3.18 -3.90 2.67
CA TYR A 55 2.64 -3.69 3.99
C TYR A 55 1.79 -4.87 4.45
N GLU A 56 1.62 -5.00 5.75
CA GLU A 56 0.71 -5.92 6.40
C GLU A 56 -0.23 -5.13 7.31
N LEU A 57 -1.46 -5.61 7.44
CA LEU A 57 -2.50 -5.02 8.26
C LEU A 57 -2.77 -5.92 9.45
N TYR A 58 -2.57 -5.40 10.65
CA TYR A 58 -2.85 -6.13 11.88
C TYR A 58 -4.09 -5.54 12.54
N HIS A 59 -5.15 -6.32 12.62
CA HIS A 59 -6.37 -5.97 13.32
C HIS A 59 -6.25 -6.40 14.78
N ILE A 60 -6.21 -5.46 15.70
CA ILE A 60 -5.98 -5.66 17.12
C ILE A 60 -7.27 -5.49 17.88
N THR A 61 -7.67 -6.54 18.60
CA THR A 61 -8.89 -6.60 19.42
C THR A 61 -8.57 -6.96 20.88
N ASP A 62 -7.36 -7.45 21.17
CA ASP A 62 -6.91 -7.79 22.50
C ASP A 62 -6.72 -6.53 23.36
N LYS A 63 -7.40 -6.49 24.51
CA LYS A 63 -7.41 -5.33 25.41
C LYS A 63 -6.03 -4.96 25.94
N ALA A 64 -5.22 -5.96 26.34
CA ALA A 64 -3.91 -5.71 26.89
C ALA A 64 -2.95 -5.13 25.85
N LEU A 65 -3.11 -5.55 24.60
CA LEU A 65 -2.35 -5.01 23.48
C LEU A 65 -2.83 -3.61 23.10
N LEU A 66 -4.14 -3.35 23.13
CA LEU A 66 -4.71 -2.02 22.89
C LEU A 66 -4.18 -0.99 23.91
N GLU A 67 -4.10 -1.35 25.20
CA GLU A 67 -3.53 -0.47 26.23
C GLU A 67 -2.05 -0.15 25.98
N LYS A 68 -1.26 -1.16 25.55
CA LYS A 68 0.15 -0.95 25.17
C LYS A 68 0.29 -0.03 23.97
N LEU A 69 -0.55 -0.23 22.96
CA LEU A 69 -0.58 0.62 21.77
C LEU A 69 -1.03 2.05 22.09
N ALA A 70 -2.02 2.22 22.98
CA ALA A 70 -2.45 3.53 23.43
C ALA A 70 -1.32 4.31 24.11
N LYS A 71 -0.50 3.64 24.95
CA LYS A 71 0.71 4.24 25.54
C LYS A 71 1.73 4.62 24.47
N ALA A 72 1.96 3.76 23.46
CA ALA A 72 2.85 4.06 22.35
C ALA A 72 2.35 5.25 21.51
N CYS A 73 1.03 5.48 21.47
CA CYS A 73 0.38 6.66 20.85
C CYS A 73 0.32 7.87 21.82
N LEU A 74 1.20 7.96 22.78
CA LEU A 74 1.31 9.05 23.76
C LEU A 74 0.04 9.28 24.60
N GLY A 75 -0.78 8.25 24.79
CA GLY A 75 -2.03 8.34 25.54
C GLY A 75 -3.09 9.23 24.90
N GLN A 76 -3.03 9.47 23.60
CA GLN A 76 -4.04 10.27 22.91
C GLN A 76 -5.44 9.69 23.13
N LEU A 77 -6.43 10.59 23.29
CA LEU A 77 -7.81 10.21 23.60
C LEU A 77 -8.42 9.26 22.54
N THR A 78 -8.07 9.45 21.28
CA THR A 78 -8.46 8.54 20.20
C THR A 78 -7.91 7.12 20.40
N ALA A 79 -6.69 6.98 20.91
CA ALA A 79 -6.08 5.69 21.13
C ALA A 79 -6.58 5.02 22.43
N THR A 80 -6.77 5.80 23.51
CA THR A 80 -7.22 5.26 24.81
C THR A 80 -8.71 4.86 24.81
N THR A 81 -9.53 5.46 23.95
CA THR A 81 -10.96 5.11 23.82
C THR A 81 -11.26 4.14 22.68
N ALA A 82 -10.27 3.79 21.85
CA ALA A 82 -10.47 2.87 20.75
C ALA A 82 -10.80 1.46 21.23
N GLN A 83 -11.87 0.87 20.70
CA GLN A 83 -12.28 -0.50 21.00
C GLN A 83 -11.49 -1.54 20.18
N GLN A 84 -10.94 -1.11 19.06
CA GLN A 84 -10.11 -1.90 18.16
C GLN A 84 -9.12 -0.97 17.46
N MET A 85 -7.97 -1.48 17.05
CA MET A 85 -6.99 -0.74 16.28
C MET A 85 -6.53 -1.51 15.05
N VAL A 86 -6.15 -0.78 14.01
CA VAL A 86 -5.47 -1.34 12.85
C VAL A 86 -4.06 -0.78 12.80
N VAL A 87 -3.07 -1.67 12.77
CA VAL A 87 -1.66 -1.32 12.67
C VAL A 87 -1.16 -1.66 11.26
N PHE A 88 -0.65 -0.66 10.55
CA PHE A 88 0.01 -0.82 9.26
C PHE A 88 1.50 -1.07 9.48
N VAL A 89 1.98 -2.22 9.06
CA VAL A 89 3.41 -2.57 9.16
C VAL A 89 4.02 -2.62 7.77
N THR A 90 4.98 -1.77 7.50
CA THR A 90 5.70 -1.80 6.21
C THR A 90 6.64 -3.01 6.14
N ARG A 91 6.59 -3.75 5.03
CA ARG A 91 7.33 -5.00 4.83
C ARG A 91 8.26 -4.92 3.61
N GLN A 92 9.18 -3.95 3.65
CA GLN A 92 10.20 -3.81 2.60
C GLN A 92 11.08 -5.06 2.46
N ASP A 93 11.25 -5.83 3.52
CA ASP A 93 11.95 -7.12 3.56
C ASP A 93 11.37 -8.14 2.56
N LYS A 94 10.05 -8.09 2.30
CA LYS A 94 9.34 -9.02 1.42
C LYS A 94 9.38 -8.63 -0.08
N HIS A 95 10.12 -7.59 -0.46
CA HIS A 95 10.10 -7.07 -1.85
C HIS A 95 10.42 -8.14 -2.91
N ARG A 96 11.35 -9.07 -2.63
CA ARG A 96 11.69 -10.15 -3.58
C ARG A 96 10.57 -11.16 -3.74
N GLN A 97 9.91 -11.53 -2.64
CA GLN A 97 8.79 -12.46 -2.64
C GLN A 97 7.61 -11.87 -3.42
N HIS A 98 7.26 -10.61 -3.14
CA HIS A 98 6.17 -9.92 -3.83
C HIS A 98 6.48 -9.69 -5.30
N ALA A 99 7.72 -9.29 -5.64
CA ALA A 99 8.14 -9.13 -7.04
C ALA A 99 7.98 -10.42 -7.84
N LYS A 100 8.35 -11.59 -7.26
CA LYS A 100 8.16 -12.89 -7.90
C LYS A 100 6.68 -13.21 -8.14
N ALA A 101 5.83 -13.01 -7.14
CA ALA A 101 4.40 -13.26 -7.26
C ALA A 101 3.74 -12.37 -8.32
N ILE A 102 4.12 -11.09 -8.36
CA ILE A 102 3.59 -10.15 -9.35
C ILE A 102 4.08 -10.51 -10.76
N LEU A 103 5.35 -10.90 -10.91
CA LEU A 103 5.87 -11.32 -12.20
C LEU A 103 5.09 -12.52 -12.75
N GLU A 104 4.76 -13.49 -11.90
CA GLU A 104 3.95 -14.66 -12.30
C GLU A 104 2.54 -14.24 -12.74
N PHE A 105 1.90 -13.37 -11.97
CA PHE A 105 0.61 -12.80 -12.34
C PHE A 105 0.66 -12.05 -13.67
N GLU A 106 1.69 -11.22 -13.88
CA GLU A 106 1.86 -10.44 -15.12
C GLU A 106 2.13 -11.32 -16.34
N ARG A 107 2.87 -12.42 -16.17
CA ARG A 107 3.05 -13.41 -17.26
C ARG A 107 1.70 -13.98 -17.71
N GLY A 108 0.89 -14.46 -16.76
CA GLY A 108 -0.44 -14.96 -17.07
C GLY A 108 -1.37 -13.89 -17.68
N ASN A 109 -1.28 -12.66 -17.20
CA ASN A 109 -2.03 -11.52 -17.77
C ASN A 109 -1.61 -11.22 -19.21
N ILE A 110 -0.31 -11.19 -19.49
CA ILE A 110 0.21 -10.97 -20.84
C ILE A 110 -0.23 -12.07 -21.79
N GLN A 111 -0.16 -13.32 -21.37
CA GLN A 111 -0.58 -14.47 -22.18
C GLN A 111 -2.06 -14.41 -22.57
N ARG A 112 -2.93 -13.98 -21.65
CA ARG A 112 -4.38 -13.87 -21.89
C ARG A 112 -4.78 -12.64 -22.71
N ASN A 113 -4.10 -11.50 -22.49
CA ASN A 113 -4.58 -10.19 -22.92
C ASN A 113 -3.66 -9.47 -23.93
N SER A 114 -2.60 -10.14 -24.42
CA SER A 114 -1.70 -9.53 -25.39
C SER A 114 -1.65 -10.32 -26.69
N PRO A 115 -1.52 -9.64 -27.85
CA PRO A 115 -1.30 -10.31 -29.12
C PRO A 115 -0.06 -11.22 -29.08
N PRO A 116 -0.11 -12.43 -29.68
CA PRO A 116 0.96 -13.44 -29.59
C PRO A 116 2.35 -12.90 -29.95
N GLU A 117 2.43 -12.08 -31.00
CA GLU A 117 3.69 -11.50 -31.49
C GLU A 117 4.36 -10.54 -30.49
N ARG A 118 3.61 -10.01 -29.53
CA ARG A 118 4.11 -9.06 -28.51
C ARG A 118 4.38 -9.72 -27.16
N GLN A 119 3.88 -10.93 -26.93
CA GLN A 119 3.95 -11.59 -25.62
C GLN A 119 5.38 -11.78 -25.15
N ALA A 120 6.24 -12.35 -26.00
CA ALA A 120 7.64 -12.65 -25.65
C ALA A 120 8.42 -11.39 -25.23
N LYS A 121 8.27 -10.30 -25.98
CA LYS A 121 8.90 -9.01 -25.65
C LYS A 121 8.38 -8.46 -24.31
N ARG A 122 7.05 -8.43 -24.12
CA ARG A 122 6.43 -7.93 -22.88
C ARG A 122 6.84 -8.74 -21.66
N ILE A 123 6.89 -10.06 -21.75
CA ILE A 123 7.35 -10.95 -20.66
C ILE A 123 8.79 -10.63 -20.32
N LYS A 124 9.68 -10.53 -21.30
CA LYS A 124 11.10 -10.19 -21.10
C LYS A 124 11.28 -8.83 -20.43
N ASP A 125 10.49 -7.83 -20.80
CA ASP A 125 10.51 -6.50 -20.19
C ASP A 125 10.06 -6.56 -18.71
N LYS A 126 9.01 -7.33 -18.39
CA LYS A 126 8.55 -7.55 -17.01
C LYS A 126 9.57 -8.34 -16.18
N GLU A 127 10.19 -9.36 -16.73
CA GLU A 127 11.28 -10.10 -16.08
C GLU A 127 12.46 -9.19 -15.72
N LYS A 128 12.88 -8.34 -16.64
CA LYS A 128 13.93 -7.37 -16.40
C LYS A 128 13.55 -6.39 -15.28
N HIS A 129 12.30 -5.95 -15.27
CA HIS A 129 11.77 -5.03 -14.27
C HIS A 129 11.75 -5.68 -12.88
N TYR A 130 11.07 -6.82 -12.72
CA TYR A 130 10.86 -7.44 -11.40
C TYR A 130 12.09 -8.21 -10.87
N ASN A 131 12.95 -8.75 -11.74
CA ASN A 131 14.14 -9.48 -11.31
C ASN A 131 15.39 -8.61 -11.13
N LYS A 132 15.47 -7.44 -11.77
CA LYS A 132 16.64 -6.56 -11.69
C LYS A 132 16.33 -5.22 -11.06
N LEU A 133 15.37 -4.47 -11.61
CA LEU A 133 15.08 -3.11 -11.15
C LEU A 133 14.50 -3.11 -9.73
N ILE A 134 13.48 -3.91 -9.47
CA ILE A 134 12.84 -3.97 -8.14
C ILE A 134 13.82 -4.36 -7.03
N PRO A 135 14.62 -5.44 -7.14
CA PRO A 135 15.64 -5.75 -6.14
C PRO A 135 16.65 -4.61 -5.94
N PHE A 136 17.07 -3.95 -7.00
CA PHE A 136 17.97 -2.81 -6.90
C PHE A 136 17.34 -1.65 -6.12
N VAL A 137 16.08 -1.31 -6.40
CA VAL A 137 15.38 -0.19 -5.75
C VAL A 137 15.08 -0.49 -4.27
N TYR A 138 14.72 -1.73 -3.92
CA TYR A 138 14.23 -2.07 -2.57
C TYR A 138 15.28 -2.74 -1.67
N SER A 139 16.42 -3.26 -2.20
CA SER A 139 17.47 -3.86 -1.37
C SER A 139 18.22 -2.80 -0.55
N ARG A 140 18.49 -3.11 0.72
CA ARG A 140 19.19 -2.18 1.63
C ARG A 140 20.68 -2.46 1.81
N PHE A 141 21.16 -3.65 1.50
CA PHE A 141 22.54 -4.12 1.66
C PHE A 141 23.37 -3.29 2.68
N PHE A 142 23.17 -3.52 3.99
CA PHE A 142 23.84 -2.81 5.10
C PHE A 142 23.81 -1.26 5.03
N GLY A 143 22.85 -0.67 4.29
CA GLY A 143 22.74 0.78 4.12
C GLY A 143 23.62 1.38 3.00
N LEU A 144 24.63 0.66 2.50
CA LEU A 144 25.55 1.15 1.45
C LEU A 144 24.82 1.48 0.14
N LEU A 145 23.86 0.64 -0.26
CA LEU A 145 23.05 0.90 -1.47
C LEU A 145 22.13 2.12 -1.32
N GLY A 146 21.83 2.56 -0.09
CA GLY A 146 21.04 3.77 0.16
C GLY A 146 21.71 5.02 -0.39
N GLY A 147 23.03 5.18 -0.16
CA GLY A 147 23.81 6.29 -0.68
C GLY A 147 23.86 6.30 -2.20
N PHE A 148 24.15 5.14 -2.81
CA PHE A 148 24.15 5.00 -4.28
C PHE A 148 22.78 5.29 -4.90
N ARG A 149 21.69 4.86 -4.29
CA ARG A 149 20.34 5.17 -4.78
C ARG A 149 20.00 6.65 -4.68
N LYS A 150 20.39 7.30 -3.58
CA LYS A 150 20.21 8.75 -3.45
C LYS A 150 20.99 9.50 -4.53
N LEU A 151 22.24 9.13 -4.74
CA LEU A 151 23.05 9.71 -5.82
C LEU A 151 22.42 9.46 -7.19
N PHE A 152 22.01 8.22 -7.48
CA PHE A 152 21.33 7.87 -8.72
C PHE A 152 20.01 8.63 -8.88
N GLY A 153 19.21 8.78 -7.80
CA GLY A 153 17.99 9.58 -7.79
C GLY A 153 18.24 11.06 -8.08
N VAL A 154 19.32 11.64 -7.52
CA VAL A 154 19.72 13.02 -7.80
C VAL A 154 20.13 13.19 -9.26
N VAL A 155 20.98 12.32 -9.79
CA VAL A 155 21.44 12.39 -11.19
C VAL A 155 20.26 12.22 -12.15
N THR A 156 19.40 11.24 -11.92
CA THR A 156 18.24 10.99 -12.79
C THR A 156 17.17 12.08 -12.68
N SER A 157 17.05 12.76 -11.52
CA SER A 157 16.10 13.87 -11.37
C SER A 157 16.47 15.11 -12.20
N TRP A 158 17.70 15.22 -12.67
CA TRP A 158 18.11 16.28 -13.61
C TRP A 158 17.53 16.06 -15.02
N PHE A 159 17.31 14.80 -15.39
CA PHE A 159 16.76 14.44 -16.70
C PHE A 159 15.27 14.10 -16.64
N ARG A 160 14.78 13.60 -15.50
CA ARG A 160 13.37 13.29 -15.28
C ARG A 160 12.97 13.64 -13.83
N PRO A 161 11.93 14.46 -13.62
CA PRO A 161 11.41 14.72 -12.28
C PRO A 161 10.95 13.40 -11.65
N MET A 162 11.61 12.99 -10.57
CA MET A 162 11.27 11.79 -9.80
C MET A 162 11.61 11.98 -8.33
N MET A 163 11.00 11.18 -7.45
CA MET A 163 11.34 11.21 -6.03
C MET A 163 12.79 10.75 -5.82
N ARG A 164 13.55 11.51 -5.04
CA ARG A 164 14.95 11.20 -4.72
C ARG A 164 15.11 9.92 -3.91
N ASP A 165 14.13 9.59 -3.09
CA ASP A 165 14.06 8.34 -2.34
C ASP A 165 12.90 7.48 -2.84
N LEU A 166 13.19 6.64 -3.83
CA LEU A 166 12.18 5.87 -4.54
C LEU A 166 11.51 4.81 -3.67
N SER A 167 12.28 4.11 -2.81
CA SER A 167 11.74 2.96 -2.09
C SER A 167 10.89 3.37 -0.88
N GLU A 168 11.37 4.27 -0.04
CA GLU A 168 10.64 4.70 1.16
C GLU A 168 9.42 5.55 0.82
N GLY A 169 9.58 6.48 -0.14
CA GLY A 169 8.48 7.29 -0.61
C GLY A 169 7.36 6.47 -1.21
N ASP A 170 7.69 5.45 -1.98
CA ASP A 170 6.72 4.57 -2.62
C ASP A 170 5.93 3.73 -1.61
N ILE A 171 6.60 3.19 -0.58
CA ILE A 171 5.95 2.45 0.50
C ILE A 171 5.03 3.38 1.31
N ARG A 172 5.49 4.57 1.68
CA ARG A 172 4.68 5.55 2.42
C ARG A 172 3.43 5.94 1.64
N VAL A 173 3.57 6.25 0.35
CA VAL A 173 2.42 6.58 -0.52
C VAL A 173 1.45 5.41 -0.62
N SER A 174 1.94 4.17 -0.69
CA SER A 174 1.09 2.98 -0.74
C SER A 174 0.27 2.81 0.54
N VAL A 175 0.90 2.98 1.72
CA VAL A 175 0.22 2.91 3.01
C VAL A 175 -0.83 4.01 3.16
N HIS A 176 -0.54 5.24 2.71
CA HIS A 176 -1.51 6.34 2.77
C HIS A 176 -2.71 6.18 1.84
N LYS A 177 -2.57 5.40 0.77
CA LYS A 177 -3.67 5.11 -0.16
C LYS A 177 -4.56 3.95 0.28
N SER A 178 -4.06 3.09 1.17
CA SER A 178 -4.81 1.96 1.73
C SER A 178 -5.71 2.39 2.87
#